data_a25dfe92e32c56cd933dbe2317836322
#
_entry.id   a25dfe92e32c56cd933dbe2317836322
#
_cell.length_a   1.000
_cell.length_b   1.000
_cell.length_c   1.000
_cell.angle_alpha   90.00
_cell.angle_beta   90.00
_cell.angle_gamma   90.00
#
_symmetry.space_group_name_H-M   'P 1'
#
loop_
_entity.id
_entity.type
_entity.pdbx_description
1 polymer ?
#
loop_
_entity_poly.entity_id
_entity_poly.type
_entity_poly.pdbx_seq_one_letter_code
_entity_poly.pdbx_strand_id
1 'polypeptide(L)'
;PFAYMDFKSIASETRQYNFHSHTQFCDGRAPMETMARAAVAAGMRHYGFSPHSPIPIASPCNMRAEDVPVYLDEYRRIVSLPELAACRFYASMEVDYLGPQWGPASDYFRELPLDYVIGSVHFIPTQKGEYVDIDGNFDTFGRRLHEKFDDDMDYIVDTFFAQSTAMVEAGEFDIIGHFDKIGLNAEHFRPGTTESVSYTHLRAHETVLDL
;
A
#
# COMPACT_ATOMS: atom_id res chain seq x y z
N PRO A 1 5.22 -22.48 3.22
CA PRO A 1 4.14 -22.05 2.33
C PRO A 1 3.21 -21.18 3.15
N PHE A 2 3.08 -19.91 2.76
CA PHE A 2 2.12 -19.01 3.38
C PHE A 2 0.72 -19.61 3.23
N ALA A 3 -0.06 -19.66 4.32
CA ALA A 3 -1.45 -20.02 4.22
C ALA A 3 -2.14 -18.89 3.44
N TYR A 4 -2.54 -19.17 2.22
CA TYR A 4 -3.27 -18.22 1.37
C TYR A 4 -4.48 -17.67 2.14
N MET A 5 -4.52 -16.35 2.33
CA MET A 5 -5.68 -15.70 2.96
C MET A 5 -6.84 -15.65 1.97
N ASP A 6 -7.94 -16.29 2.31
CA ASP A 6 -9.16 -16.22 1.50
C ASP A 6 -10.00 -14.98 1.86
N PHE A 7 -9.60 -13.83 1.30
CA PHE A 7 -10.31 -12.56 1.47
C PHE A 7 -11.76 -12.62 1.00
N LYS A 8 -12.05 -13.41 -0.05
CA LYS A 8 -13.41 -13.56 -0.59
C LYS A 8 -14.32 -14.24 0.43
N SER A 9 -13.84 -15.29 1.08
CA SER A 9 -14.59 -15.96 2.15
C SER A 9 -14.84 -15.00 3.30
N ILE A 10 -13.81 -14.31 3.80
CA ILE A 10 -13.96 -13.32 4.88
C ILE A 10 -14.98 -12.25 4.51
N ALA A 11 -14.90 -11.67 3.31
CA ALA A 11 -15.82 -10.62 2.87
C ALA A 11 -17.26 -11.13 2.66
N SER A 12 -17.45 -12.42 2.37
CA SER A 12 -18.77 -13.04 2.27
C SER A 12 -19.41 -13.33 3.63
N GLU A 13 -18.59 -13.63 4.64
CA GLU A 13 -19.03 -14.00 5.98
C GLU A 13 -19.34 -12.79 6.89
N THR A 14 -18.61 -11.69 6.70
CA THR A 14 -18.74 -10.51 7.59
C THR A 14 -18.43 -9.21 6.86
N ARG A 15 -18.95 -8.10 7.40
CA ARG A 15 -18.55 -6.72 7.05
C ARG A 15 -17.62 -6.10 8.08
N GLN A 16 -17.25 -6.84 9.12
CA GLN A 16 -16.45 -6.37 10.26
C GLN A 16 -14.98 -6.72 10.03
N TYR A 17 -14.40 -6.20 8.95
CA TYR A 17 -12.99 -6.35 8.64
C TYR A 17 -12.36 -5.04 8.18
N ASN A 18 -11.05 -4.93 8.42
CA ASN A 18 -10.19 -3.91 7.84
C ASN A 18 -8.81 -4.53 7.59
N PHE A 19 -8.29 -4.41 6.36
CA PHE A 19 -7.00 -4.96 5.98
C PHE A 19 -5.98 -3.88 5.61
N HIS A 20 -6.30 -2.59 5.80
CA HIS A 20 -5.37 -1.51 5.53
C HIS A 20 -5.35 -0.53 6.69
N SER A 21 -4.25 -0.55 7.47
CA SER A 21 -4.08 0.37 8.59
C SER A 21 -2.61 0.66 8.87
N HIS A 22 -2.31 1.93 9.15
CA HIS A 22 -0.97 2.42 9.48
C HIS A 22 -0.78 2.54 10.99
N THR A 23 0.47 2.42 11.45
CA THR A 23 0.81 2.40 12.87
C THR A 23 2.01 3.30 13.15
N GLN A 24 2.44 3.39 14.42
CA GLN A 24 3.63 4.13 14.83
C GLN A 24 4.93 3.66 14.15
N PHE A 25 4.93 2.55 13.43
CA PHE A 25 6.10 2.06 12.70
C PHE A 25 6.29 2.72 11.34
N CYS A 26 5.30 3.49 10.89
CA CYS A 26 5.35 4.34 9.70
C CYS A 26 4.75 5.72 10.03
N ASP A 27 3.96 6.31 9.18
CA ASP A 27 3.29 7.60 9.38
C ASP A 27 1.98 7.53 10.20
N GLY A 28 1.58 6.35 10.64
CA GLY A 28 0.42 6.17 11.51
C GLY A 28 0.61 6.81 12.88
N ARG A 29 -0.46 7.40 13.41
CA ARG A 29 -0.40 8.21 14.63
C ARG A 29 -0.59 7.42 15.92
N ALA A 30 -1.15 6.21 15.83
CA ALA A 30 -1.52 5.43 17.00
C ALA A 30 -0.62 4.19 17.17
N PRO A 31 -0.28 3.80 18.42
CA PRO A 31 0.35 2.52 18.70
C PRO A 31 -0.50 1.34 18.24
N MET A 32 0.14 0.28 17.77
CA MET A 32 -0.53 -0.95 17.29
C MET A 32 -1.51 -1.52 18.33
N GLU A 33 -1.12 -1.57 19.61
CA GLU A 33 -2.00 -2.07 20.67
C GLU A 33 -3.25 -1.19 20.84
N THR A 34 -3.11 0.13 20.76
CA THR A 34 -4.23 1.05 20.82
C THR A 34 -5.22 0.79 19.68
N MET A 35 -4.69 0.56 18.46
CA MET A 35 -5.51 0.23 17.29
C MET A 35 -6.19 -1.13 17.45
N ALA A 36 -5.47 -2.14 17.96
CA ALA A 36 -6.01 -3.46 18.23
C ALA A 36 -7.20 -3.39 19.22
N ARG A 37 -7.03 -2.65 20.33
CA ARG A 37 -8.11 -2.44 21.32
C ARG A 37 -9.30 -1.69 20.72
N ALA A 38 -9.05 -0.69 19.88
CA ALA A 38 -10.10 0.03 19.17
C ALA A 38 -10.84 -0.88 18.17
N ALA A 39 -10.13 -1.74 17.44
CA ALA A 39 -10.72 -2.71 16.52
C ALA A 39 -11.66 -3.69 17.26
N VAL A 40 -11.23 -4.23 18.40
CA VAL A 40 -12.08 -5.10 19.24
C VAL A 40 -13.30 -4.31 19.76
N ALA A 41 -13.11 -3.09 20.27
CA ALA A 41 -14.20 -2.26 20.77
C ALA A 41 -15.21 -1.89 19.67
N ALA A 42 -14.75 -1.75 18.41
CA ALA A 42 -15.61 -1.52 17.24
C ALA A 42 -16.28 -2.81 16.71
N GLY A 43 -16.03 -3.95 17.32
CA GLY A 43 -16.61 -5.23 16.92
C GLY A 43 -15.97 -5.81 15.64
N MET A 44 -14.76 -5.40 15.29
CA MET A 44 -14.04 -5.99 14.16
C MET A 44 -13.74 -7.46 14.43
N ARG A 45 -13.94 -8.29 13.40
CA ARG A 45 -13.63 -9.72 13.44
C ARG A 45 -12.27 -10.02 12.80
N HIS A 46 -11.85 -9.20 11.83
CA HIS A 46 -10.57 -9.31 11.14
C HIS A 46 -9.94 -7.94 11.04
N TYR A 47 -8.66 -7.82 11.42
CA TYR A 47 -7.94 -6.56 11.37
C TYR A 47 -6.47 -6.77 10.99
N GLY A 48 -6.05 -6.13 9.91
CA GLY A 48 -4.68 -6.18 9.41
C GLY A 48 -3.90 -4.90 9.74
N PHE A 49 -2.69 -5.07 10.24
CA PHE A 49 -1.71 -4.00 10.33
C PHE A 49 -0.88 -4.00 9.05
N SER A 50 -0.94 -2.91 8.29
CA SER A 50 -0.24 -2.78 7.01
C SER A 50 0.53 -1.45 6.93
N PRO A 51 1.51 -1.23 7.82
CA PRO A 51 2.33 -0.01 7.73
C PRO A 51 3.05 0.06 6.39
N HIS A 52 3.41 1.28 5.95
CA HIS A 52 4.32 1.46 4.82
C HIS A 52 5.60 0.67 5.04
N SER A 53 5.99 -0.11 4.05
CA SER A 53 7.19 -0.94 4.09
C SER A 53 8.47 -0.11 4.09
N PRO A 54 9.61 -0.67 4.49
CA PRO A 54 10.90 -0.07 4.20
C PRO A 54 11.09 0.15 2.70
N ILE A 55 11.81 1.21 2.34
CA ILE A 55 12.24 1.51 0.97
C ILE A 55 13.71 1.94 0.95
N PRO A 56 14.43 1.75 -0.17
CA PRO A 56 15.86 2.05 -0.26
C PRO A 56 16.16 3.55 -0.50
N ILE A 57 15.15 4.41 -0.38
CA ILE A 57 15.26 5.86 -0.52
C ILE A 57 14.78 6.54 0.76
N ALA A 58 15.18 7.79 0.97
CA ALA A 58 14.74 8.54 2.14
C ALA A 58 13.24 8.87 2.07
N SER A 59 12.51 8.50 3.10
CA SER A 59 11.08 8.81 3.25
C SER A 59 10.73 9.02 4.72
N PRO A 60 9.97 10.07 5.06
CA PRO A 60 9.49 10.29 6.42
C PRO A 60 8.26 9.41 6.76
N CYS A 61 7.62 8.78 5.78
CA CYS A 61 6.39 8.03 5.94
C CYS A 61 6.62 6.52 6.09
N ASN A 62 7.71 6.00 5.51
CA ASN A 62 7.98 4.58 5.48
C ASN A 62 8.66 4.07 6.76
N MET A 63 8.39 2.82 7.11
CA MET A 63 9.10 2.10 8.17
C MET A 63 10.60 2.03 7.87
N ARG A 64 11.44 2.13 8.88
CA ARG A 64 12.88 1.87 8.73
C ARG A 64 13.13 0.37 8.71
N ALA A 65 14.09 -0.08 7.93
CA ALA A 65 14.40 -1.51 7.82
C ALA A 65 14.77 -2.15 9.17
N GLU A 66 15.46 -1.39 10.05
CA GLU A 66 15.80 -1.84 11.40
C GLU A 66 14.60 -1.98 12.34
N ASP A 67 13.45 -1.37 12.03
CA ASP A 67 12.23 -1.46 12.83
C ASP A 67 11.35 -2.66 12.45
N VAL A 68 11.62 -3.34 11.34
CA VAL A 68 10.84 -4.51 10.90
C VAL A 68 10.78 -5.64 11.95
N PRO A 69 11.90 -6.05 12.58
CA PRO A 69 11.84 -7.05 13.64
C PRO A 69 10.99 -6.58 14.85
N VAL A 70 11.09 -5.29 15.20
CA VAL A 70 10.33 -4.70 16.33
C VAL A 70 8.83 -4.69 16.02
N TYR A 71 8.44 -4.36 14.79
CA TYR A 71 7.07 -4.44 14.30
C TYR A 71 6.50 -5.87 14.42
N LEU A 72 7.25 -6.85 13.95
CA LEU A 72 6.83 -8.26 13.99
C LEU A 72 6.76 -8.81 15.43
N ASP A 73 7.65 -8.38 16.31
CA ASP A 73 7.62 -8.76 17.72
C ASP A 73 6.42 -8.11 18.44
N GLU A 74 6.11 -6.86 18.15
CA GLU A 74 4.92 -6.19 18.70
C GLU A 74 3.64 -6.86 18.20
N TYR A 75 3.57 -7.25 16.92
CA TYR A 75 2.47 -8.04 16.39
C TYR A 75 2.28 -9.35 17.17
N ARG A 76 3.36 -10.14 17.36
CA ARG A 76 3.31 -11.41 18.12
C ARG A 76 2.84 -11.19 19.54
N ARG A 77 3.29 -10.10 20.17
CA ARG A 77 2.84 -9.72 21.52
C ARG A 77 1.33 -9.44 21.54
N ILE A 78 0.82 -8.63 20.60
CA ILE A 78 -0.59 -8.27 20.53
C ILE A 78 -1.48 -9.50 20.34
N VAL A 79 -1.14 -10.38 19.41
CA VAL A 79 -1.97 -11.58 19.16
C VAL A 79 -1.95 -12.59 20.32
N SER A 80 -1.00 -12.47 21.23
CA SER A 80 -0.95 -13.29 22.45
C SER A 80 -1.82 -12.77 23.59
N LEU A 81 -2.40 -11.57 23.49
CA LEU A 81 -3.21 -10.96 24.55
C LEU A 81 -4.64 -11.56 24.57
N PRO A 82 -5.05 -12.24 25.65
CA PRO A 82 -6.36 -12.91 25.69
C PRO A 82 -7.54 -11.96 25.53
N GLU A 83 -7.42 -10.71 26.00
CA GLU A 83 -8.45 -9.69 25.90
C GLU A 83 -8.71 -9.19 24.47
N LEU A 84 -7.80 -9.51 23.53
CA LEU A 84 -7.94 -9.17 22.12
C LEU A 84 -8.42 -10.34 21.25
N ALA A 85 -8.63 -11.51 21.81
CA ALA A 85 -8.99 -12.74 21.09
C ALA A 85 -10.34 -12.68 20.33
N ALA A 86 -11.16 -11.65 20.57
CA ALA A 86 -12.41 -11.44 19.84
C ALA A 86 -12.21 -10.99 18.38
N CYS A 87 -11.02 -10.49 18.03
CA CYS A 87 -10.63 -10.08 16.69
C CYS A 87 -9.42 -10.91 16.23
N ARG A 88 -9.44 -11.40 15.00
CA ARG A 88 -8.26 -12.01 14.36
C ARG A 88 -7.41 -10.91 13.75
N PHE A 89 -6.18 -10.79 14.22
CA PHE A 89 -5.20 -9.84 13.71
C PHE A 89 -4.27 -10.49 12.69
N TYR A 90 -3.72 -9.65 11.80
CA TYR A 90 -2.84 -10.06 10.72
C TYR A 90 -1.66 -9.11 10.60
N ALA A 91 -0.46 -9.66 10.38
CA ALA A 91 0.72 -8.89 10.02
C ALA A 91 0.80 -8.71 8.50
N SER A 92 0.96 -7.48 8.06
CA SER A 92 1.10 -7.13 6.64
C SER A 92 2.02 -5.94 6.48
N MET A 93 2.30 -5.58 5.25
CA MET A 93 2.91 -4.30 4.86
C MET A 93 2.26 -3.79 3.59
N GLU A 94 2.14 -2.46 3.50
CA GLU A 94 1.90 -1.77 2.24
C GLU A 94 3.26 -1.56 1.58
N VAL A 95 3.54 -2.38 0.56
CA VAL A 95 4.85 -2.45 -0.10
C VAL A 95 4.86 -1.55 -1.32
N ASP A 96 5.75 -0.55 -1.29
CA ASP A 96 6.02 0.31 -2.44
C ASP A 96 6.73 -0.44 -3.56
N TYR A 97 6.21 -0.34 -4.77
CA TYR A 97 6.88 -0.83 -5.96
C TYR A 97 7.73 0.27 -6.59
N LEU A 98 9.06 0.13 -6.48
CA LEU A 98 10.05 1.03 -7.08
C LEU A 98 10.75 0.39 -8.31
N GLY A 99 10.11 -0.60 -8.91
CA GLY A 99 10.67 -1.37 -10.03
C GLY A 99 11.04 -2.80 -9.64
N PRO A 100 11.61 -3.58 -10.58
CA PRO A 100 11.86 -5.02 -10.38
C PRO A 100 12.80 -5.35 -9.21
N GLN A 101 13.63 -4.40 -8.79
CA GLN A 101 14.60 -4.58 -7.70
C GLN A 101 13.98 -4.38 -6.31
N TRP A 102 12.85 -3.67 -6.23
CA TRP A 102 12.19 -3.35 -4.96
C TRP A 102 10.67 -3.26 -5.14
N GLY A 103 9.98 -4.24 -4.60
CA GLY A 103 8.52 -4.35 -4.66
C GLY A 103 8.06 -5.65 -4.00
N PRO A 104 6.77 -5.96 -4.03
CA PRO A 104 6.21 -7.16 -3.41
C PRO A 104 6.91 -8.45 -3.80
N ALA A 105 7.33 -8.59 -5.06
CA ALA A 105 8.01 -9.78 -5.58
C ALA A 105 9.51 -9.87 -5.20
N SER A 106 10.08 -8.88 -4.51
CA SER A 106 11.48 -8.93 -4.10
C SER A 106 11.69 -9.96 -2.98
N ASP A 107 12.87 -10.60 -2.95
CA ASP A 107 13.21 -11.60 -1.93
C ASP A 107 13.09 -11.04 -0.52
N TYR A 108 13.40 -9.75 -0.33
CA TYR A 108 13.28 -9.09 0.97
C TYR A 108 11.88 -9.25 1.60
N PHE A 109 10.81 -9.01 0.85
CA PHE A 109 9.45 -9.11 1.39
C PHE A 109 8.93 -10.55 1.40
N ARG A 110 9.35 -11.37 0.45
CA ARG A 110 8.98 -12.79 0.37
C ARG A 110 9.51 -13.63 1.54
N GLU A 111 10.59 -13.21 2.17
CA GLU A 111 11.18 -13.88 3.33
C GLU A 111 10.58 -13.42 4.67
N LEU A 112 9.81 -12.32 4.69
CA LEU A 112 9.14 -11.84 5.90
C LEU A 112 7.92 -12.71 6.24
N PRO A 113 7.66 -12.98 7.53
CA PRO A 113 6.52 -13.76 7.97
C PRO A 113 5.24 -12.89 8.00
N LEU A 114 4.84 -12.39 6.84
CA LEU A 114 3.61 -11.61 6.67
C LEU A 114 2.44 -12.55 6.34
N ASP A 115 1.25 -12.19 6.80
CA ASP A 115 0.02 -12.94 6.49
C ASP A 115 -0.50 -12.60 5.07
N TYR A 116 -0.26 -11.37 4.61
CA TYR A 116 -0.59 -10.89 3.27
C TYR A 116 0.24 -9.63 2.94
N VAL A 117 0.22 -9.21 1.69
CA VAL A 117 0.94 -8.03 1.19
C VAL A 117 -0.02 -7.13 0.40
N ILE A 118 0.06 -5.82 0.66
CA ILE A 118 -0.57 -4.80 -0.18
C ILE A 118 0.51 -4.22 -1.10
N GLY A 119 0.30 -4.24 -2.41
CA GLY A 119 1.18 -3.60 -3.38
C GLY A 119 0.68 -2.20 -3.72
N SER A 120 1.56 -1.19 -3.64
CA SER A 120 1.21 0.22 -3.87
C SER A 120 2.30 0.96 -4.64
N VAL A 121 1.94 2.08 -5.26
CA VAL A 121 2.86 3.02 -5.90
C VAL A 121 2.66 4.39 -5.31
N HIS A 122 3.63 4.84 -4.48
CA HIS A 122 3.66 6.20 -3.93
C HIS A 122 4.79 7.05 -4.51
N PHE A 123 5.78 6.42 -5.11
CA PHE A 123 6.96 7.08 -5.66
C PHE A 123 7.10 6.71 -7.12
N ILE A 124 7.32 7.71 -7.96
CA ILE A 124 7.64 7.49 -9.37
C ILE A 124 9.00 8.12 -9.73
N PRO A 125 9.74 7.57 -10.69
CA PRO A 125 10.98 8.19 -11.13
C PRO A 125 10.71 9.45 -11.93
N THR A 126 11.53 10.48 -11.74
CA THR A 126 11.63 11.61 -12.67
C THR A 126 12.29 11.15 -13.97
N GLN A 127 12.31 11.99 -15.01
CA GLN A 127 13.04 11.75 -16.24
C GLN A 127 14.57 11.54 -16.02
N LYS A 128 15.07 11.96 -14.84
CA LYS A 128 16.48 11.77 -14.40
C LYS A 128 16.68 10.55 -13.52
N GLY A 129 15.62 9.78 -13.24
CA GLY A 129 15.67 8.57 -12.42
C GLY A 129 15.64 8.80 -10.90
N GLU A 130 15.43 10.03 -10.42
CA GLU A 130 15.19 10.30 -9.00
C GLU A 130 13.75 9.90 -8.66
N TYR A 131 13.55 9.06 -7.64
CA TYR A 131 12.21 8.74 -7.16
C TYR A 131 11.62 9.89 -6.34
N VAL A 132 10.40 10.29 -6.67
CA VAL A 132 9.68 11.37 -6.01
C VAL A 132 8.33 10.84 -5.53
N ASP A 133 8.03 11.11 -4.27
CA ASP A 133 6.73 10.86 -3.67
C ASP A 133 5.67 11.75 -4.35
N ILE A 134 4.67 11.12 -4.95
CA ILE A 134 3.54 11.77 -5.64
C ILE A 134 2.31 11.89 -4.75
N ASP A 135 2.46 11.52 -3.49
CA ASP A 135 1.42 11.66 -2.48
C ASP A 135 1.43 13.05 -1.82
N GLY A 136 0.45 13.29 -0.98
CA GLY A 136 0.34 14.50 -0.21
C GLY A 136 -0.84 15.40 -0.64
N ASN A 137 -0.91 16.56 -0.01
CA ASN A 137 -1.93 17.55 -0.34
C ASN A 137 -1.62 18.28 -1.66
N PHE A 138 -2.62 19.00 -2.14
CA PHE A 138 -2.56 19.76 -3.41
C PHE A 138 -1.31 20.64 -3.52
N ASP A 139 -0.99 21.43 -2.48
CA ASP A 139 0.15 22.36 -2.52
C ASP A 139 1.49 21.61 -2.60
N THR A 140 1.62 20.50 -1.88
CA THR A 140 2.83 19.67 -1.90
C THR A 140 3.00 18.98 -3.25
N PHE A 141 1.92 18.44 -3.79
CA PHE A 141 1.92 17.82 -5.11
C PHE A 141 2.27 18.87 -6.21
N GLY A 142 1.62 20.04 -6.21
CA GLY A 142 1.88 21.12 -7.18
C GLY A 142 3.32 21.62 -7.15
N ARG A 143 3.91 21.74 -5.96
CA ARG A 143 5.32 22.09 -5.83
C ARG A 143 6.22 21.01 -6.43
N ARG A 144 5.97 19.73 -6.14
CA ARG A 144 6.75 18.60 -6.70
C ARG A 144 6.60 18.50 -8.21
N LEU A 145 5.37 18.70 -8.74
CA LEU A 145 5.11 18.77 -10.18
C LEU A 145 6.00 19.81 -10.84
N HIS A 146 6.04 21.04 -10.29
CA HIS A 146 6.87 22.13 -10.82
C HIS A 146 8.37 21.85 -10.68
N GLU A 147 8.85 21.52 -9.47
CA GLU A 147 10.29 21.43 -9.16
C GLU A 147 10.96 20.16 -9.70
N LYS A 148 10.22 19.07 -9.85
CA LYS A 148 10.76 17.73 -10.15
C LYS A 148 10.36 17.19 -11.51
N PHE A 149 9.26 17.68 -12.08
CA PHE A 149 8.68 17.14 -13.31
C PHE A 149 8.44 18.22 -14.37
N ASP A 150 8.99 19.44 -14.20
CA ASP A 150 8.90 20.54 -15.16
C ASP A 150 7.43 20.83 -15.62
N ASP A 151 6.48 20.69 -14.70
CA ASP A 151 5.03 20.81 -14.93
C ASP A 151 4.44 19.76 -15.91
N ASP A 152 5.17 18.68 -16.18
CA ASP A 152 4.73 17.61 -17.07
C ASP A 152 3.79 16.61 -16.36
N MET A 153 2.51 16.96 -16.30
CA MET A 153 1.48 16.12 -15.69
C MET A 153 1.22 14.84 -16.49
N ASP A 154 1.39 14.87 -17.81
CA ASP A 154 1.23 13.68 -18.65
C ASP A 154 2.27 12.62 -18.29
N TYR A 155 3.52 13.04 -18.13
CA TYR A 155 4.58 12.14 -17.68
C TYR A 155 4.28 11.49 -16.33
N ILE A 156 3.80 12.26 -15.35
CA ILE A 156 3.45 11.73 -14.03
C ILE A 156 2.37 10.65 -14.13
N VAL A 157 1.28 10.95 -14.85
CA VAL A 157 0.15 10.01 -15.02
C VAL A 157 0.60 8.75 -15.73
N ASP A 158 1.27 8.89 -16.87
CA ASP A 158 1.73 7.75 -17.67
C ASP A 158 2.72 6.88 -16.90
N THR A 159 3.66 7.50 -16.15
CA THR A 159 4.66 6.78 -15.34
C THR A 159 4.00 6.06 -14.18
N PHE A 160 3.05 6.68 -13.48
CA PHE A 160 2.32 6.05 -12.38
C PHE A 160 1.60 4.77 -12.84
N PHE A 161 0.89 4.84 -13.97
CA PHE A 161 0.17 3.66 -14.48
C PHE A 161 1.09 2.61 -15.09
N ALA A 162 2.17 3.02 -15.76
CA ALA A 162 3.18 2.08 -16.25
C ALA A 162 3.83 1.31 -15.08
N GLN A 163 4.16 2.01 -13.98
CA GLN A 163 4.73 1.40 -12.78
C GLN A 163 3.71 0.50 -12.06
N SER A 164 2.45 0.93 -11.95
CA SER A 164 1.37 0.13 -11.38
C SER A 164 1.12 -1.14 -12.18
N THR A 165 1.12 -1.06 -13.51
CA THR A 165 1.01 -2.21 -14.40
C THR A 165 2.18 -3.18 -14.21
N ALA A 166 3.41 -2.67 -14.17
CA ALA A 166 4.60 -3.49 -13.94
C ALA A 166 4.56 -4.18 -12.56
N MET A 167 4.02 -3.53 -11.52
CA MET A 167 3.79 -4.15 -10.21
C MET A 167 2.80 -5.32 -10.31
N VAL A 168 1.69 -5.12 -11.01
CA VAL A 168 0.67 -6.18 -11.21
C VAL A 168 1.25 -7.36 -11.99
N GLU A 169 2.03 -7.10 -13.04
CA GLU A 169 2.69 -8.14 -13.83
C GLU A 169 3.75 -8.91 -13.02
N ALA A 170 4.45 -8.23 -12.10
CA ALA A 170 5.41 -8.88 -11.21
C ALA A 170 4.72 -9.78 -10.16
N GLY A 171 3.49 -9.44 -9.75
CA GLY A 171 2.70 -10.23 -8.80
C GLY A 171 3.23 -10.22 -7.37
N GLU A 172 2.97 -11.31 -6.63
CA GLU A 172 3.42 -11.55 -5.25
C GLU A 172 2.84 -10.55 -4.22
N PHE A 173 1.62 -10.09 -4.46
CA PHE A 173 0.81 -9.34 -3.50
C PHE A 173 -0.65 -9.84 -3.53
N ASP A 174 -1.38 -9.58 -2.44
CA ASP A 174 -2.75 -10.06 -2.23
C ASP A 174 -3.80 -8.97 -2.48
N ILE A 175 -3.44 -7.72 -2.22
CA ILE A 175 -4.30 -6.55 -2.35
C ILE A 175 -3.55 -5.48 -3.12
N ILE A 176 -4.22 -4.87 -4.12
CA ILE A 176 -3.72 -3.66 -4.75
C ILE A 176 -4.17 -2.44 -3.92
N GLY A 177 -3.21 -1.60 -3.51
CA GLY A 177 -3.50 -0.34 -2.86
C GLY A 177 -3.93 0.72 -3.87
N HIS A 178 -4.92 1.54 -3.51
CA HIS A 178 -5.39 2.76 -4.21
C HIS A 178 -4.83 3.00 -5.64
N PHE A 179 -5.11 2.09 -6.55
CA PHE A 179 -4.62 2.08 -7.94
C PHE A 179 -4.95 3.35 -8.74
N ASP A 180 -5.86 4.18 -8.25
CA ASP A 180 -6.31 5.44 -8.85
C ASP A 180 -5.85 6.68 -8.06
N LYS A 181 -4.93 6.52 -7.10
CA LYS A 181 -4.49 7.59 -6.20
C LYS A 181 -4.01 8.84 -6.90
N ILE A 182 -3.37 8.69 -8.05
CA ILE A 182 -2.91 9.81 -8.86
C ILE A 182 -4.05 10.77 -9.24
N GLY A 183 -5.27 10.25 -9.39
CA GLY A 183 -6.47 11.03 -9.72
C GLY A 183 -6.81 12.09 -8.70
N LEU A 184 -6.46 11.90 -7.43
CA LEU A 184 -6.76 12.86 -6.35
C LEU A 184 -6.19 14.25 -6.64
N ASN A 185 -4.95 14.34 -7.09
CA ASN A 185 -4.28 15.59 -7.41
C ASN A 185 -4.25 15.87 -8.92
N ALA A 186 -4.08 14.87 -9.76
CA ALA A 186 -3.98 15.01 -11.20
C ALA A 186 -5.22 15.68 -11.81
N GLU A 187 -6.40 15.41 -11.31
CA GLU A 187 -7.67 15.99 -11.79
C GLU A 187 -7.67 17.52 -11.73
N HIS A 188 -6.96 18.12 -10.78
CA HIS A 188 -6.82 19.59 -10.68
C HIS A 188 -5.93 20.19 -11.77
N PHE A 189 -4.89 19.45 -12.20
CA PHE A 189 -3.94 19.92 -13.21
C PHE A 189 -4.29 19.45 -14.61
N ARG A 190 -5.01 18.34 -14.72
CA ARG A 190 -5.47 17.73 -15.96
C ARG A 190 -6.88 17.18 -15.78
N PRO A 191 -7.93 18.01 -15.96
CA PRO A 191 -9.32 17.60 -15.84
C PRO A 191 -9.66 16.40 -16.75
N GLY A 192 -10.43 15.44 -16.25
CA GLY A 192 -10.79 14.21 -16.95
C GLY A 192 -9.76 13.09 -16.86
N THR A 193 -8.67 13.25 -16.10
CA THR A 193 -7.66 12.20 -15.89
C THR A 193 -8.28 10.97 -15.25
N THR A 194 -9.09 11.14 -14.21
CA THR A 194 -9.71 10.03 -13.48
C THR A 194 -10.65 9.21 -14.36
N GLU A 195 -11.46 9.87 -15.20
CA GLU A 195 -12.41 9.18 -16.09
C GLU A 195 -11.69 8.40 -17.20
N SER A 196 -10.72 9.02 -17.88
CA SER A 196 -10.07 8.38 -19.03
C SER A 196 -9.14 7.24 -18.60
N VAL A 197 -8.48 7.39 -17.47
CA VAL A 197 -7.45 6.43 -16.99
C VAL A 197 -8.08 5.25 -16.28
N SER A 198 -9.02 5.48 -15.37
CA SER A 198 -9.77 4.41 -14.70
C SER A 198 -10.47 3.50 -15.70
N TYR A 199 -11.09 4.06 -16.75
CA TYR A 199 -11.77 3.29 -17.77
C TYR A 199 -10.81 2.44 -18.63
N THR A 200 -9.68 3.00 -19.03
CA THR A 200 -8.69 2.31 -19.88
C THR A 200 -7.99 1.18 -19.10
N HIS A 201 -7.64 1.41 -17.84
CA HIS A 201 -6.93 0.43 -17.02
C HIS A 201 -7.83 -0.66 -16.46
N LEU A 202 -9.05 -0.35 -16.01
CA LEU A 202 -10.01 -1.36 -15.59
C LEU A 202 -10.37 -2.32 -16.72
N ARG A 203 -10.55 -1.82 -17.96
CA ARG A 203 -10.77 -2.71 -19.12
C ARG A 203 -9.57 -3.58 -19.48
N ALA A 204 -8.35 -3.10 -19.33
CA ALA A 204 -7.16 -3.90 -19.55
C ALA A 204 -7.08 -5.08 -18.55
N HIS A 205 -7.58 -4.89 -17.32
CA HIS A 205 -7.61 -5.92 -16.29
C HIS A 205 -8.82 -6.85 -16.35
N GLU A 206 -9.96 -6.41 -16.87
CA GLU A 206 -11.12 -7.31 -17.11
C GLU A 206 -10.76 -8.47 -18.05
N THR A 207 -9.86 -8.27 -18.99
CA THR A 207 -9.37 -9.33 -19.88
C THR A 207 -8.41 -10.33 -19.23
N VAL A 208 -7.88 -10.05 -18.06
CA VAL A 208 -6.97 -10.94 -17.30
C VAL A 208 -7.74 -11.79 -16.28
N LEU A 209 -8.92 -11.35 -15.87
CA LEU A 209 -9.77 -12.07 -14.90
C LEU A 209 -10.68 -13.13 -15.53
N ASP A 210 -10.75 -13.21 -16.85
CA ASP A 210 -11.54 -14.22 -17.62
C ASP A 210 -10.69 -15.42 -18.07
N LEU A 211 -9.48 -15.59 -17.51
CA LEU A 211 -8.62 -16.77 -17.67
C LEU A 211 -8.49 -17.50 -16.32
#